data_2f0a2603ad7cfeed857bd457160695f3
#
_entry.id   2f0a2603ad7cfeed857bd457160695f3
#
_cell.length_a   1.000
_cell.length_b   1.000
_cell.length_c   1.000
_cell.angle_alpha   90.00
_cell.angle_beta   90.00
_cell.angle_gamma   90.00
#
_symmetry.space_group_name_H-M   'P 1'
#
loop_
_entity.id
_entity.type
_entity.pdbx_description
1 polymer ?
#
loop_
_entity_poly.entity_id
_entity_poly.type
_entity_poly.pdbx_seq_one_letter_code
_entity_poly.pdbx_strand_id
1 'polypeptide(L)'
;MLQTYTATTRPADGPPRLHALRAALSAQGVQGYLVPRADVYQGEYVAPCDERLAWLTGFTGSAGFCIVLPDRAGLFVDGRYRVQARMQCAADFTPVNWPETKPAAWLREACPNGAVIGFDPWLHTPDEVETLEKGLKDSGITLKRLPNQIDALWTDRPGPPMGQVTAHPEDLAGLSSEEKRRQIAQALADAGQSATVLTQPESLCWLLNIRGADLPRLPVVQAFGILHADGRVDLFAHEAKFDGLVLDEGVHLRPPEAFEPALRTLNGPVRRTLNGPVRLDKTSLPLRVLNILRETGAEVAFMQDPCLLPKARKTEAELAGARAAHLRDGAAMVEFLCWLDTKAAQLVAEPEHVLTEIDIARQLEAMRGRSNELVDLSFDTIAGSGPNGAIVHYRVTEDSNRRLLPGDLMLVDSGGQYRDGTTDITRTIAIGPAGALEAECFTLVLQGMIAISRARFPRGVAGGHLDALARYPLWLAGRDYDHGTGHGVGAFLSVHEGPQRLSRVSTVPLAEGMILSNEPGYYLEGRFGIRIENLIATRKGEVPEGGDARDWLEFETLTLAPIDRRLILKDRLSREERAWLDAYHARVQTLLTPLVSPEAGQWLERACAPL
;
A
#
# COMPACT_ATOMS: atom_id res chain seq x y z
N MET A 1 6.36 -17.63 13.17
CA MET A 1 5.27 -17.08 12.34
C MET A 1 5.22 -15.58 12.54
N LEU A 2 5.13 -14.84 11.46
CA LEU A 2 5.14 -13.38 11.44
C LEU A 2 3.71 -12.81 11.52
N GLN A 3 2.73 -13.48 10.89
CA GLN A 3 1.33 -13.08 10.92
C GLN A 3 0.57 -13.70 12.10
N THR A 4 -0.32 -12.89 12.72
CA THR A 4 -1.26 -13.34 13.75
C THR A 4 -2.68 -13.36 13.19
N TYR A 5 -3.54 -14.22 13.76
CA TYR A 5 -4.91 -14.44 13.28
C TYR A 5 -5.96 -14.07 14.32
N THR A 6 -5.55 -13.48 15.43
CA THR A 6 -6.48 -13.01 16.46
C THR A 6 -7.16 -11.72 15.99
N ALA A 7 -8.46 -11.62 16.17
CA ALA A 7 -9.20 -10.40 15.93
C ALA A 7 -8.76 -9.31 16.91
N THR A 8 -8.35 -8.15 16.40
CA THR A 8 -7.85 -7.04 17.22
C THR A 8 -8.93 -6.09 17.70
N THR A 9 -10.15 -6.20 17.15
CA THR A 9 -11.30 -5.34 17.46
C THR A 9 -12.57 -6.16 17.61
N ARG A 10 -13.57 -5.60 18.31
CA ARG A 10 -14.91 -6.18 18.43
C ARG A 10 -15.96 -5.10 18.18
N PRO A 11 -17.04 -5.36 17.43
CA PRO A 11 -18.10 -4.38 17.17
C PRO A 11 -18.68 -3.77 18.44
N ALA A 12 -18.81 -4.58 19.51
CA ALA A 12 -19.39 -4.15 20.79
C ALA A 12 -18.57 -3.08 21.53
N ASP A 13 -17.29 -2.90 21.21
CA ASP A 13 -16.44 -1.92 21.88
C ASP A 13 -16.69 -0.48 21.35
N GLY A 14 -17.21 -0.34 20.13
CA GLY A 14 -17.44 0.95 19.47
C GLY A 14 -18.49 1.84 20.15
N PRO A 15 -19.71 1.38 20.42
CA PRO A 15 -20.78 2.21 20.96
C PRO A 15 -20.44 2.95 22.26
N PRO A 16 -19.83 2.32 23.31
CA PRO A 16 -19.44 3.04 24.53
C PRO A 16 -18.35 4.08 24.26
N ARG A 17 -17.39 3.80 23.34
CA ARG A 17 -16.33 4.73 22.94
C ARG A 17 -16.90 5.93 22.18
N LEU A 18 -17.85 5.70 21.29
CA LEU A 18 -18.59 6.76 20.58
C LEU A 18 -19.37 7.64 21.55
N HIS A 19 -20.03 7.07 22.54
CA HIS A 19 -20.75 7.81 23.58
C HIS A 19 -19.79 8.71 24.38
N ALA A 20 -18.65 8.17 24.81
CA ALA A 20 -17.62 8.94 25.54
C ALA A 20 -17.05 10.09 24.69
N LEU A 21 -16.80 9.86 23.40
CA LEU A 21 -16.34 10.89 22.48
C LEU A 21 -17.36 12.01 22.33
N ARG A 22 -18.64 11.68 22.11
CA ARG A 22 -19.73 12.67 22.03
C ARG A 22 -19.83 13.52 23.28
N ALA A 23 -19.69 12.93 24.47
CA ALA A 23 -19.71 13.66 25.73
C ALA A 23 -18.52 14.63 25.85
N ALA A 24 -17.32 14.21 25.47
CA ALA A 24 -16.12 15.06 25.47
C ALA A 24 -16.23 16.23 24.49
N LEU A 25 -16.78 16.01 23.30
CA LEU A 25 -17.00 17.05 22.28
C LEU A 25 -18.05 18.07 22.76
N SER A 26 -19.16 17.62 23.32
CA SER A 26 -20.23 18.48 23.87
C SER A 26 -19.69 19.41 24.96
N ALA A 27 -18.83 18.89 25.85
CA ALA A 27 -18.19 19.69 26.90
C ALA A 27 -17.29 20.82 26.35
N GLN A 28 -16.80 20.71 25.10
CA GLN A 28 -15.96 21.70 24.42
C GLN A 28 -16.77 22.60 23.46
N GLY A 29 -18.10 22.46 23.39
CA GLY A 29 -18.96 23.20 22.48
C GLY A 29 -18.74 22.83 21.01
N VAL A 30 -18.36 21.59 20.71
CA VAL A 30 -18.08 21.06 19.37
C VAL A 30 -19.16 20.03 19.03
N GLN A 31 -19.77 20.16 17.86
CA GLN A 31 -20.87 19.30 17.41
C GLN A 31 -20.42 18.08 16.62
N GLY A 32 -19.18 18.04 16.15
CA GLY A 32 -18.67 16.87 15.43
C GLY A 32 -17.16 16.76 15.48
N TYR A 33 -16.64 15.59 15.06
CA TYR A 33 -15.20 15.34 15.05
C TYR A 33 -14.80 14.43 13.88
N LEU A 34 -13.66 14.74 13.26
CA LEU A 34 -13.07 13.94 12.19
C LEU A 34 -12.06 12.96 12.79
N VAL A 35 -12.21 11.69 12.49
CA VAL A 35 -11.30 10.62 12.94
C VAL A 35 -10.77 9.89 11.69
N PRO A 36 -9.60 10.29 11.16
CA PRO A 36 -9.00 9.65 10.01
C PRO A 36 -8.31 8.34 10.38
N ARG A 37 -8.09 7.49 9.38
CA ARG A 37 -7.11 6.43 9.41
C ARG A 37 -5.74 7.01 9.02
N ALA A 38 -5.09 7.65 9.96
CA ALA A 38 -3.81 8.32 9.76
C ALA A 38 -3.02 8.38 11.07
N ASP A 39 -1.69 8.45 10.94
CA ASP A 39 -0.75 8.88 11.98
C ASP A 39 -0.20 10.28 11.66
N VAL A 40 0.74 10.75 12.46
CA VAL A 40 1.41 12.05 12.24
C VAL A 40 2.34 12.05 11.02
N TYR A 41 2.64 10.90 10.45
CA TYR A 41 3.47 10.72 9.25
C TYR A 41 2.63 10.59 7.98
N GLN A 42 1.30 10.50 8.09
CA GLN A 42 0.36 10.27 7.01
C GLN A 42 0.62 8.94 6.27
N GLY A 43 1.11 7.92 7.01
CA GLY A 43 1.38 6.59 6.49
C GLY A 43 0.12 5.76 6.26
N GLU A 44 0.15 4.85 5.28
CA GLU A 44 -0.90 3.84 5.11
C GLU A 44 -0.86 2.79 6.23
N TYR A 45 0.33 2.36 6.61
CA TYR A 45 0.56 1.51 7.78
C TYR A 45 0.81 2.38 8.99
N VAL A 46 0.05 2.17 10.05
CA VAL A 46 0.20 2.93 11.29
C VAL A 46 0.59 2.01 12.44
N ALA A 47 1.28 2.58 13.44
CA ALA A 47 1.62 1.85 14.65
C ALA A 47 0.35 1.50 15.47
N PRO A 48 0.38 0.45 16.31
CA PRO A 48 -0.75 0.09 17.18
C PRO A 48 -1.28 1.26 18.02
N CYS A 49 -0.43 2.18 18.44
CA CYS A 49 -0.83 3.39 19.17
C CYS A 49 -1.58 4.41 18.31
N ASP A 50 -1.55 4.29 16.99
CA ASP A 50 -2.18 5.21 16.03
C ASP A 50 -3.45 4.62 15.37
N GLU A 51 -3.85 3.42 15.77
CA GLU A 51 -5.06 2.73 15.29
C GLU A 51 -6.36 3.35 15.86
N ARG A 52 -6.46 4.68 15.83
CA ARG A 52 -7.58 5.46 16.43
C ARG A 52 -8.92 5.16 15.80
N LEU A 53 -8.95 5.01 14.47
CA LEU A 53 -10.17 4.65 13.75
C LEU A 53 -10.66 3.25 14.15
N ALA A 54 -9.74 2.28 14.19
CA ALA A 54 -10.06 0.91 14.59
C ALA A 54 -10.49 0.83 16.07
N TRP A 55 -9.81 1.57 16.96
CA TRP A 55 -10.22 1.67 18.35
C TRP A 55 -11.64 2.22 18.49
N LEU A 56 -11.98 3.30 17.77
CA LEU A 56 -13.31 3.92 17.87
C LEU A 56 -14.41 3.05 17.27
N THR A 57 -14.18 2.50 16.05
CA THR A 57 -15.25 1.94 15.21
C THR A 57 -15.26 0.42 15.14
N GLY A 58 -14.14 -0.23 15.44
CA GLY A 58 -13.90 -1.65 15.16
C GLY A 58 -13.37 -1.93 13.74
N PHE A 59 -13.37 -0.94 12.85
CA PHE A 59 -12.93 -1.09 11.46
C PHE A 59 -11.40 -1.15 11.35
N THR A 60 -10.86 -2.23 10.80
CA THR A 60 -9.40 -2.49 10.69
C THR A 60 -8.85 -2.35 9.27
N GLY A 61 -9.63 -1.80 8.33
CA GLY A 61 -9.15 -1.56 6.96
C GLY A 61 -8.05 -0.49 6.89
N SER A 62 -7.18 -0.54 5.87
CA SER A 62 -6.04 0.37 5.74
C SER A 62 -6.41 1.77 5.21
N ALA A 63 -7.64 1.98 4.77
CA ALA A 63 -8.11 3.28 4.30
C ALA A 63 -9.55 3.56 4.74
N GLY A 64 -9.79 4.79 5.21
CA GLY A 64 -11.10 5.24 5.65
C GLY A 64 -11.02 6.32 6.72
N PHE A 65 -12.16 6.86 7.09
CA PHE A 65 -12.28 7.84 8.17
C PHE A 65 -13.71 7.86 8.72
N CYS A 66 -13.87 8.31 9.96
CA CYS A 66 -15.17 8.46 10.58
C CYS A 66 -15.49 9.93 10.83
N ILE A 67 -16.69 10.36 10.51
CA ILE A 67 -17.26 11.65 10.94
C ILE A 67 -18.28 11.39 12.02
N VAL A 68 -17.98 11.83 13.23
CA VAL A 68 -18.86 11.69 14.40
C VAL A 68 -19.69 12.95 14.54
N LEU A 69 -21.01 12.81 14.65
CA LEU A 69 -21.97 13.86 14.99
C LEU A 69 -22.79 13.44 16.22
N PRO A 70 -23.58 14.34 16.86
CA PRO A 70 -24.30 14.01 18.08
C PRO A 70 -25.28 12.85 17.91
N ASP A 71 -25.93 12.74 16.75
CA ASP A 71 -27.01 11.78 16.46
C ASP A 71 -26.59 10.64 15.52
N ARG A 72 -25.47 10.77 14.83
CA ARG A 72 -24.99 9.78 13.83
C ARG A 72 -23.47 9.73 13.76
N ALA A 73 -22.93 8.63 13.20
CA ALA A 73 -21.52 8.51 12.87
C ALA A 73 -21.39 7.85 11.49
N GLY A 74 -20.80 8.56 10.53
CA GLY A 74 -20.55 8.06 9.18
C GLY A 74 -19.14 7.50 9.07
N LEU A 75 -19.01 6.19 8.75
CA LEU A 75 -17.75 5.56 8.45
C LEU A 75 -17.54 5.53 6.92
N PHE A 76 -16.66 6.37 6.43
CA PHE A 76 -16.35 6.51 5.00
C PHE A 76 -15.32 5.47 4.60
N VAL A 77 -15.67 4.61 3.65
CA VAL A 77 -14.81 3.55 3.12
C VAL A 77 -14.94 3.46 1.62
N ASP A 78 -13.85 3.11 0.94
CA ASP A 78 -13.85 2.87 -0.51
C ASP A 78 -14.32 1.46 -0.86
N GLY A 79 -14.36 1.15 -2.17
CA GLY A 79 -14.91 -0.10 -2.69
C GLY A 79 -14.26 -1.37 -2.13
N ARG A 80 -13.00 -1.30 -1.71
CA ARG A 80 -12.26 -2.42 -1.12
C ARG A 80 -12.80 -2.87 0.23
N TYR A 81 -13.42 -1.95 0.98
CA TYR A 81 -13.77 -2.15 2.40
C TYR A 81 -15.28 -2.14 2.69
N ARG A 82 -16.15 -2.00 1.68
CA ARG A 82 -17.62 -1.91 1.88
C ARG A 82 -18.19 -3.13 2.60
N VAL A 83 -17.73 -4.33 2.25
CA VAL A 83 -18.15 -5.57 2.90
C VAL A 83 -17.58 -5.65 4.31
N GLN A 84 -16.28 -5.41 4.47
CA GLN A 84 -15.58 -5.48 5.73
C GLN A 84 -16.16 -4.52 6.79
N ALA A 85 -16.44 -3.26 6.41
CA ALA A 85 -17.00 -2.26 7.33
C ALA A 85 -18.35 -2.71 7.91
N ARG A 86 -19.23 -3.32 7.07
CA ARG A 86 -20.52 -3.87 7.52
C ARG A 86 -20.37 -5.03 8.52
N MET A 87 -19.28 -5.79 8.40
CA MET A 87 -19.04 -6.97 9.26
C MET A 87 -18.36 -6.60 10.59
N GLN A 88 -17.49 -5.59 10.58
CA GLN A 88 -16.63 -5.26 11.72
C GLN A 88 -17.18 -4.17 12.65
N CYS A 89 -18.16 -3.38 12.19
CA CYS A 89 -18.64 -2.23 12.95
C CYS A 89 -20.03 -2.48 13.55
N ALA A 90 -20.29 -1.88 14.71
CA ALA A 90 -21.64 -1.83 15.28
C ALA A 90 -22.57 -0.95 14.42
N ALA A 91 -23.89 -1.14 14.56
CA ALA A 91 -24.92 -0.40 13.82
C ALA A 91 -24.89 1.13 14.07
N ASP A 92 -24.24 1.58 15.14
CA ASP A 92 -24.01 3.00 15.45
C ASP A 92 -23.13 3.71 14.44
N PHE A 93 -22.32 2.97 13.65
CA PHE A 93 -21.47 3.46 12.59
C PHE A 93 -22.08 3.09 11.23
N THR A 94 -22.55 4.08 10.50
CA THR A 94 -23.14 3.86 9.18
C THR A 94 -22.04 3.91 8.11
N PRO A 95 -21.79 2.81 7.36
CA PRO A 95 -20.87 2.84 6.24
C PRO A 95 -21.33 3.83 5.15
N VAL A 96 -20.44 4.69 4.71
CA VAL A 96 -20.66 5.69 3.67
C VAL A 96 -19.71 5.40 2.51
N ASN A 97 -20.25 5.28 1.30
CA ASN A 97 -19.44 5.02 0.13
C ASN A 97 -18.60 6.25 -0.24
N TRP A 98 -17.28 6.10 -0.19
CA TRP A 98 -16.30 7.10 -0.60
C TRP A 98 -15.51 6.54 -1.82
N PRO A 99 -15.17 7.33 -2.83
CA PRO A 99 -15.31 8.80 -2.94
C PRO A 99 -16.65 9.30 -3.54
N GLU A 100 -17.64 8.44 -3.76
CA GLU A 100 -18.93 8.83 -4.33
C GLU A 100 -19.64 9.87 -3.48
N THR A 101 -19.67 9.65 -2.16
CA THR A 101 -20.19 10.63 -1.18
C THR A 101 -19.04 11.47 -0.66
N LYS A 102 -19.03 12.76 -0.99
CA LYS A 102 -18.02 13.69 -0.49
C LYS A 102 -18.30 14.09 0.96
N PRO A 103 -17.28 14.19 1.85
CA PRO A 103 -17.45 14.57 3.25
C PRO A 103 -18.20 15.89 3.45
N ALA A 104 -17.88 16.91 2.64
CA ALA A 104 -18.57 18.20 2.71
C ALA A 104 -20.05 18.11 2.35
N ALA A 105 -20.43 17.31 1.35
CA ALA A 105 -21.83 17.10 0.97
C ALA A 105 -22.61 16.41 2.09
N TRP A 106 -22.02 15.36 2.67
CA TRP A 106 -22.61 14.62 3.79
C TRP A 106 -22.79 15.50 5.03
N LEU A 107 -21.80 16.35 5.36
CA LEU A 107 -21.88 17.29 6.49
C LEU A 107 -22.97 18.36 6.26
N ARG A 108 -23.07 18.90 5.05
CA ARG A 108 -24.12 19.88 4.73
C ARG A 108 -25.53 19.30 4.88
N GLU A 109 -25.73 18.06 4.47
CA GLU A 109 -27.00 17.34 4.65
C GLU A 109 -27.28 17.07 6.13
N ALA A 110 -26.26 16.60 6.86
CA ALA A 110 -26.40 16.26 8.27
C ALA A 110 -26.53 17.48 9.21
N CYS A 111 -25.97 18.64 8.84
CA CYS A 111 -25.90 19.84 9.65
C CYS A 111 -26.48 21.07 8.91
N PRO A 112 -27.77 21.08 8.53
CA PRO A 112 -28.36 22.17 7.70
C PRO A 112 -28.37 23.54 8.38
N ASN A 113 -28.26 23.58 9.70
CA ASN A 113 -28.23 24.80 10.52
C ASN A 113 -26.79 25.24 10.89
N GLY A 114 -25.75 24.63 10.28
CA GLY A 114 -24.36 24.86 10.64
C GLY A 114 -23.90 23.99 11.82
N ALA A 115 -22.60 23.90 12.02
CA ALA A 115 -21.98 23.16 13.12
C ALA A 115 -20.50 23.55 13.26
N VAL A 116 -19.93 23.27 14.43
CA VAL A 116 -18.47 23.31 14.63
C VAL A 116 -17.95 21.88 14.64
N ILE A 117 -17.09 21.54 13.67
CA ILE A 117 -16.49 20.22 13.50
C ILE A 117 -15.02 20.28 13.93
N GLY A 118 -14.68 19.54 14.97
CA GLY A 118 -13.34 19.42 15.50
C GLY A 118 -12.47 18.48 14.66
N PHE A 119 -11.16 18.72 14.64
CA PHE A 119 -10.17 17.81 14.05
C PHE A 119 -8.77 18.04 14.65
N ASP A 120 -7.93 17.01 14.59
CA ASP A 120 -6.51 17.11 15.00
C ASP A 120 -5.65 17.53 13.80
N PRO A 121 -4.98 18.70 13.84
CA PRO A 121 -4.14 19.17 12.73
C PRO A 121 -2.86 18.34 12.48
N TRP A 122 -2.50 17.42 13.37
CA TRP A 122 -1.44 16.44 13.14
C TRP A 122 -1.86 15.28 12.25
N LEU A 123 -3.16 14.97 12.19
CA LEU A 123 -3.70 13.81 11.49
C LEU A 123 -4.37 14.16 10.16
N HIS A 124 -4.32 15.40 9.72
CA HIS A 124 -4.88 15.86 8.46
C HIS A 124 -3.86 16.69 7.68
N THR A 125 -3.88 16.51 6.36
CA THR A 125 -3.02 17.29 5.45
C THR A 125 -3.63 18.66 5.14
N PRO A 126 -2.83 19.67 4.74
CA PRO A 126 -3.34 20.94 4.25
C PRO A 126 -4.33 20.78 3.08
N ASP A 127 -4.07 19.88 2.14
CA ASP A 127 -4.92 19.67 0.95
C ASP A 127 -6.30 19.11 1.32
N GLU A 128 -6.36 18.16 2.25
CA GLU A 128 -7.61 17.62 2.79
C GLU A 128 -8.47 18.70 3.45
N VAL A 129 -7.85 19.48 4.35
CA VAL A 129 -8.55 20.54 5.09
C VAL A 129 -9.00 21.65 4.15
N GLU A 130 -8.14 22.12 3.23
CA GLU A 130 -8.51 23.12 2.22
C GLU A 130 -9.67 22.64 1.33
N THR A 131 -9.67 21.36 0.94
CA THR A 131 -10.73 20.75 0.13
C THR A 131 -12.05 20.69 0.91
N LEU A 132 -11.98 20.30 2.18
CA LEU A 132 -13.17 20.26 3.04
C LEU A 132 -13.71 21.68 3.30
N GLU A 133 -12.86 22.65 3.65
CA GLU A 133 -13.25 24.06 3.86
C GLU A 133 -13.91 24.66 2.62
N LYS A 134 -13.34 24.43 1.43
CA LYS A 134 -13.96 24.86 0.15
C LYS A 134 -15.34 24.25 -0.05
N GLY A 135 -15.50 22.95 0.24
CA GLY A 135 -16.78 22.25 0.14
C GLY A 135 -17.81 22.71 1.17
N LEU A 136 -17.38 23.23 2.30
CA LEU A 136 -18.25 23.74 3.39
C LEU A 136 -18.55 25.24 3.30
N LYS A 137 -17.98 25.95 2.31
CA LYS A 137 -18.21 27.38 2.15
C LYS A 137 -19.72 27.71 2.11
N ASP A 138 -20.13 28.75 2.83
CA ASP A 138 -21.52 29.24 2.92
C ASP A 138 -22.54 28.25 3.55
N SER A 139 -22.07 27.21 4.26
CA SER A 139 -22.95 26.23 4.94
C SER A 139 -23.19 26.53 6.43
N GLY A 140 -22.50 27.51 7.01
CA GLY A 140 -22.49 27.73 8.46
C GLY A 140 -21.71 26.68 9.25
N ILE A 141 -21.11 25.70 8.57
CA ILE A 141 -20.23 24.70 9.19
C ILE A 141 -18.79 25.23 9.21
N THR A 142 -18.15 25.17 10.38
CA THR A 142 -16.76 25.62 10.58
C THR A 142 -15.89 24.50 11.12
N LEU A 143 -14.60 24.50 10.74
CA LEU A 143 -13.61 23.56 11.26
C LEU A 143 -12.85 24.15 12.43
N LYS A 144 -12.69 23.40 13.52
CA LYS A 144 -11.98 23.80 14.73
C LYS A 144 -10.82 22.84 15.01
N ARG A 145 -9.61 23.38 15.06
CA ARG A 145 -8.41 22.63 15.45
C ARG A 145 -8.45 22.32 16.94
N LEU A 146 -8.27 21.06 17.30
CA LEU A 146 -8.26 20.56 18.68
C LEU A 146 -7.11 19.57 18.89
N PRO A 147 -6.64 19.39 20.13
CA PRO A 147 -5.85 18.20 20.49
C PRO A 147 -6.64 16.93 20.19
N ASN A 148 -5.96 15.81 19.99
CA ASN A 148 -6.62 14.56 19.67
C ASN A 148 -7.59 14.13 20.77
N GLN A 149 -8.85 13.96 20.42
CA GLN A 149 -9.92 13.62 21.39
C GLN A 149 -9.96 12.11 21.68
N ILE A 150 -9.50 11.28 20.72
CA ILE A 150 -9.40 9.83 20.92
C ILE A 150 -8.29 9.52 21.93
N ASP A 151 -7.11 10.15 21.77
CA ASP A 151 -5.94 9.92 22.65
C ASP A 151 -6.27 10.21 24.13
N ALA A 152 -7.12 11.20 24.38
CA ALA A 152 -7.58 11.54 25.72
C ALA A 152 -8.53 10.48 26.34
N LEU A 153 -9.20 9.69 25.52
CA LEU A 153 -10.18 8.67 25.93
C LEU A 153 -9.59 7.26 25.94
N TRP A 154 -8.53 7.03 25.17
CA TRP A 154 -7.90 5.72 25.01
C TRP A 154 -6.88 5.47 26.13
N THR A 155 -7.36 5.07 27.30
CA THR A 155 -6.55 4.97 28.52
C THR A 155 -5.49 3.86 28.50
N ASP A 156 -5.70 2.81 27.71
CA ASP A 156 -4.80 1.68 27.50
C ASP A 156 -4.07 1.76 26.15
N ARG A 157 -3.94 2.97 25.59
CA ARG A 157 -3.24 3.21 24.34
C ARG A 157 -1.79 2.70 24.41
N PRO A 158 -1.34 1.89 23.43
CA PRO A 158 0.05 1.44 23.38
C PRO A 158 1.04 2.61 23.31
N GLY A 159 2.26 2.38 23.75
CA GLY A 159 3.36 3.35 23.56
C GLY A 159 3.79 3.43 22.08
N PRO A 160 4.57 4.49 21.73
CA PRO A 160 5.12 4.60 20.40
C PRO A 160 6.10 3.45 20.12
N PRO A 161 6.28 3.05 18.85
CA PRO A 161 7.19 1.98 18.49
C PRO A 161 8.64 2.38 18.75
N MET A 162 9.46 1.41 19.16
CA MET A 162 10.88 1.56 19.47
C MET A 162 11.75 0.54 18.73
N GLY A 163 11.39 0.28 17.46
CA GLY A 163 12.11 -0.65 16.60
C GLY A 163 13.54 -0.18 16.31
N GLN A 164 14.48 -1.13 16.23
CA GLN A 164 15.88 -0.80 15.92
C GLN A 164 16.03 -0.39 14.46
N VAL A 165 16.95 0.56 14.24
CA VAL A 165 17.34 1.03 12.90
C VAL A 165 18.63 0.32 12.48
N THR A 166 18.65 -0.09 11.22
CA THR A 166 19.83 -0.73 10.60
C THR A 166 20.23 0.00 9.33
N ALA A 167 21.51 -0.08 8.98
CA ALA A 167 21.97 0.39 7.68
C ALA A 167 21.40 -0.46 6.56
N HIS A 168 21.05 0.19 5.45
CA HIS A 168 20.77 -0.47 4.19
C HIS A 168 22.00 -0.36 3.29
N PRO A 169 22.65 -1.47 2.93
CA PRO A 169 23.93 -1.45 2.22
C PRO A 169 23.87 -0.71 0.88
N GLU A 170 24.94 -0.02 0.53
CA GLU A 170 25.03 0.75 -0.72
C GLU A 170 25.00 -0.16 -1.97
N ASP A 171 25.55 -1.36 -1.87
CA ASP A 171 25.50 -2.36 -2.95
C ASP A 171 24.07 -2.82 -3.28
N LEU A 172 23.14 -2.73 -2.32
CA LEU A 172 21.71 -2.95 -2.54
C LEU A 172 20.97 -1.68 -2.96
N ALA A 173 21.38 -0.52 -2.43
CA ALA A 173 20.75 0.78 -2.73
C ALA A 173 21.22 1.38 -4.07
N GLY A 174 22.42 1.02 -4.54
CA GLY A 174 23.04 1.51 -5.76
C GLY A 174 23.59 2.93 -5.71
N LEU A 175 23.27 3.69 -4.65
CA LEU A 175 23.77 5.04 -4.38
C LEU A 175 23.99 5.21 -2.88
N SER A 176 25.04 5.94 -2.49
CA SER A 176 25.26 6.31 -1.09
C SER A 176 24.20 7.32 -0.60
N SER A 177 24.01 7.39 0.72
CA SER A 177 23.15 8.40 1.33
C SER A 177 23.68 9.82 1.06
N GLU A 178 25.01 10.02 1.08
CA GLU A 178 25.63 11.30 0.75
C GLU A 178 25.26 11.74 -0.68
N GLU A 179 25.39 10.86 -1.66
CA GLU A 179 25.04 11.17 -3.05
C GLU A 179 23.56 11.48 -3.23
N LYS A 180 22.65 10.72 -2.60
CA LYS A 180 21.21 11.00 -2.62
C LYS A 180 20.91 12.37 -2.00
N ARG A 181 21.46 12.67 -0.83
CA ARG A 181 21.30 13.98 -0.17
C ARG A 181 21.81 15.12 -1.03
N ARG A 182 22.99 14.95 -1.65
CA ARG A 182 23.58 15.95 -2.55
C ARG A 182 22.68 16.23 -3.76
N GLN A 183 22.14 15.19 -4.39
CA GLN A 183 21.24 15.34 -5.56
C GLN A 183 19.95 16.08 -5.17
N ILE A 184 19.32 15.71 -4.06
CA ILE A 184 18.09 16.37 -3.59
C ILE A 184 18.37 17.81 -3.16
N ALA A 185 19.48 18.05 -2.44
CA ALA A 185 19.89 19.41 -2.04
C ALA A 185 20.17 20.31 -3.25
N GLN A 186 20.80 19.78 -4.30
CA GLN A 186 21.00 20.52 -5.55
C GLN A 186 19.67 20.89 -6.20
N ALA A 187 18.70 19.96 -6.24
CA ALA A 187 17.37 20.25 -6.76
C ALA A 187 16.62 21.33 -5.95
N LEU A 188 16.81 21.38 -4.64
CA LEU A 188 16.30 22.46 -3.79
C LEU A 188 16.97 23.80 -4.14
N ALA A 189 18.30 23.80 -4.27
CA ALA A 189 19.07 25.00 -4.60
C ALA A 189 18.69 25.56 -5.99
N ASP A 190 18.54 24.69 -6.98
CA ASP A 190 18.12 25.06 -8.35
C ASP A 190 16.71 25.65 -8.37
N ALA A 191 15.85 25.22 -7.46
CA ALA A 191 14.50 25.77 -7.25
C ALA A 191 14.48 27.02 -6.35
N GLY A 192 15.64 27.52 -5.90
CA GLY A 192 15.75 28.65 -4.98
C GLY A 192 15.19 28.38 -3.58
N GLN A 193 15.11 27.12 -3.15
CA GLN A 193 14.55 26.69 -1.88
C GLN A 193 15.66 26.49 -0.84
N SER A 194 15.39 26.83 0.42
CA SER A 194 16.39 26.73 1.49
C SER A 194 16.43 25.37 2.20
N ALA A 195 15.29 24.69 2.22
CA ALA A 195 15.12 23.38 2.88
C ALA A 195 13.85 22.70 2.40
N THR A 196 13.71 21.41 2.72
CA THR A 196 12.44 20.68 2.66
C THR A 196 12.17 19.98 3.98
N VAL A 197 10.89 19.90 4.37
CA VAL A 197 10.45 19.10 5.51
C VAL A 197 9.96 17.77 4.98
N LEU A 198 10.59 16.69 5.43
CA LEU A 198 10.27 15.32 5.09
C LEU A 198 9.50 14.69 6.25
N THR A 199 8.26 14.31 5.99
CA THR A 199 7.37 13.73 7.00
C THR A 199 7.03 12.26 6.71
N GLN A 200 7.35 11.78 5.51
CA GLN A 200 7.14 10.37 5.15
C GLN A 200 8.37 9.53 5.53
N PRO A 201 8.20 8.51 6.40
CA PRO A 201 9.29 7.63 6.83
C PRO A 201 10.03 6.95 5.68
N GLU A 202 9.31 6.56 4.62
CA GLU A 202 9.89 5.90 3.45
C GLU A 202 10.86 6.81 2.68
N SER A 203 10.55 8.11 2.59
CA SER A 203 11.44 9.09 1.96
C SER A 203 12.74 9.25 2.76
N LEU A 204 12.64 9.32 4.08
CA LEU A 204 13.80 9.40 4.97
C LEU A 204 14.63 8.11 4.94
N CYS A 205 13.99 6.96 5.02
CA CYS A 205 14.68 5.67 4.97
C CYS A 205 15.42 5.46 3.65
N TRP A 206 14.81 5.85 2.52
CA TRP A 206 15.47 5.82 1.22
C TRP A 206 16.64 6.82 1.13
N LEU A 207 16.42 8.07 1.56
CA LEU A 207 17.41 9.14 1.48
C LEU A 207 18.67 8.81 2.28
N LEU A 208 18.48 8.25 3.48
CA LEU A 208 19.56 8.00 4.44
C LEU A 208 20.14 6.57 4.38
N ASN A 209 19.67 5.74 3.47
CA ASN A 209 20.05 4.32 3.39
C ASN A 209 19.92 3.62 4.75
N ILE A 210 18.78 3.78 5.41
CA ILE A 210 18.45 3.11 6.66
C ILE A 210 17.14 2.34 6.54
N ARG A 211 16.96 1.34 7.39
CA ARG A 211 15.69 0.63 7.55
C ARG A 211 15.41 0.51 9.04
N GLY A 212 14.15 0.54 9.42
CA GLY A 212 13.71 0.43 10.80
C GLY A 212 12.72 -0.71 11.00
N ALA A 213 12.38 -0.98 12.24
CA ALA A 213 11.42 -2.01 12.64
C ALA A 213 10.25 -1.42 13.47
N ASP A 214 9.85 -0.19 13.19
CA ASP A 214 8.77 0.49 13.92
C ASP A 214 7.39 -0.04 13.52
N LEU A 215 7.21 -0.42 12.28
CA LEU A 215 5.94 -0.88 11.75
C LEU A 215 6.05 -2.34 11.27
N PRO A 216 5.11 -3.21 11.61
CA PRO A 216 5.02 -4.52 10.98
C PRO A 216 4.87 -4.38 9.46
N ARG A 217 5.52 -5.25 8.69
CA ARG A 217 5.43 -5.30 7.22
C ARG A 217 6.14 -4.18 6.47
N LEU A 218 6.46 -3.09 7.13
CA LEU A 218 7.08 -1.91 6.54
C LEU A 218 8.42 -1.60 7.22
N PRO A 219 9.57 -1.81 6.55
CA PRO A 219 10.90 -1.67 7.16
C PRO A 219 11.34 -0.19 7.25
N VAL A 220 10.62 0.61 8.05
CA VAL A 220 10.91 2.03 8.25
C VAL A 220 11.09 2.40 9.71
N VAL A 221 11.81 3.48 9.96
CA VAL A 221 11.80 4.21 11.21
C VAL A 221 10.83 5.37 11.13
N GLN A 222 9.90 5.45 12.07
CA GLN A 222 9.03 6.61 12.21
C GLN A 222 9.85 7.79 12.74
N ALA A 223 10.05 8.79 11.86
CA ALA A 223 10.87 9.98 12.11
C ALA A 223 10.39 11.15 11.26
N PHE A 224 10.70 12.36 11.67
CA PHE A 224 10.65 13.55 10.82
C PHE A 224 12.06 13.95 10.40
N GLY A 225 12.17 14.64 9.26
CA GLY A 225 13.44 15.16 8.77
C GLY A 225 13.33 16.57 8.22
N ILE A 226 14.42 17.31 8.34
CA ILE A 226 14.61 18.57 7.63
C ILE A 226 15.89 18.41 6.81
N LEU A 227 15.75 18.35 5.48
CA LEU A 227 16.91 18.39 4.57
C LEU A 227 17.13 19.83 4.15
N HIS A 228 18.33 20.34 4.41
CA HIS A 228 18.78 21.66 4.01
C HIS A 228 19.40 21.65 2.61
N ALA A 229 19.37 22.80 1.93
CA ALA A 229 19.93 22.95 0.59
C ALA A 229 21.47 22.79 0.53
N ASP A 230 22.15 22.66 1.67
CA ASP A 230 23.57 22.31 1.76
C ASP A 230 23.82 20.80 1.94
N GLY A 231 22.77 19.97 1.92
CA GLY A 231 22.84 18.53 2.05
C GLY A 231 22.83 18.00 3.50
N ARG A 232 22.83 18.88 4.51
CA ARG A 232 22.65 18.46 5.91
C ARG A 232 21.21 18.01 6.17
N VAL A 233 21.05 17.02 7.07
CA VAL A 233 19.76 16.53 7.53
C VAL A 233 19.70 16.63 9.06
N ASP A 234 18.70 17.32 9.59
CA ASP A 234 18.27 17.15 10.98
C ASP A 234 17.20 16.05 11.00
N LEU A 235 17.51 14.91 11.64
CA LEU A 235 16.65 13.74 11.76
C LEU A 235 16.06 13.67 13.17
N PHE A 236 14.74 13.64 13.29
CA PHE A 236 14.03 13.69 14.58
C PHE A 236 13.45 12.32 14.92
N ALA A 237 14.13 11.60 15.81
CA ALA A 237 13.73 10.27 16.29
C ALA A 237 14.34 9.99 17.66
N HIS A 238 13.85 8.96 18.36
CA HIS A 238 14.42 8.52 19.62
C HIS A 238 15.82 7.92 19.42
N GLU A 239 16.83 8.41 20.14
CA GLU A 239 18.23 7.99 20.02
C GLU A 239 18.41 6.48 20.22
N ALA A 240 17.68 5.88 21.15
CA ALA A 240 17.75 4.45 21.44
C ALA A 240 17.41 3.54 20.23
N LYS A 241 16.71 4.05 19.23
CA LYS A 241 16.45 3.29 17.98
C LYS A 241 17.70 3.11 17.12
N PHE A 242 18.71 3.96 17.33
CA PHE A 242 19.95 4.03 16.53
C PHE A 242 21.15 3.42 17.25
N ASP A 243 20.93 2.69 18.36
CA ASP A 243 22.01 2.05 19.09
C ASP A 243 22.82 1.12 18.17
N GLY A 244 24.14 1.34 18.11
CA GLY A 244 25.06 0.60 17.27
C GLY A 244 25.11 1.02 15.80
N LEU A 245 24.30 2.00 15.37
CA LEU A 245 24.34 2.57 14.01
C LEU A 245 25.08 3.91 14.00
N VAL A 246 26.09 4.02 13.15
CA VAL A 246 26.78 5.28 12.88
C VAL A 246 26.10 5.93 11.66
N LEU A 247 25.53 7.11 11.87
CA LEU A 247 24.95 7.90 10.79
C LEU A 247 26.06 8.63 10.01
N ASP A 248 25.81 8.88 8.73
CA ASP A 248 26.74 9.58 7.85
C ASP A 248 27.03 11.02 8.35
N GLU A 249 28.20 11.56 7.98
CA GLU A 249 28.52 12.96 8.21
C GLU A 249 27.45 13.86 7.57
N GLY A 250 27.04 14.89 8.32
CA GLY A 250 25.97 15.80 7.93
C GLY A 250 24.54 15.32 8.24
N VAL A 251 24.36 14.14 8.84
CA VAL A 251 23.09 13.69 9.42
C VAL A 251 23.12 13.87 10.93
N HIS A 252 22.26 14.72 11.46
CA HIS A 252 22.20 15.07 12.88
C HIS A 252 20.95 14.51 13.53
N LEU A 253 21.12 13.44 14.32
CA LEU A 253 20.02 12.89 15.12
C LEU A 253 19.63 13.85 16.23
N ARG A 254 18.34 14.10 16.37
CA ARG A 254 17.71 14.98 17.37
C ARG A 254 16.56 14.24 18.04
N PRO A 255 16.25 14.52 19.30
CA PRO A 255 15.08 13.95 19.95
C PRO A 255 13.79 14.44 19.28
N PRO A 256 12.70 13.63 19.27
CA PRO A 256 11.44 13.96 18.57
C PRO A 256 10.84 15.31 18.95
N GLU A 257 10.89 15.67 20.22
CA GLU A 257 10.40 16.94 20.77
C GLU A 257 11.14 18.19 20.26
N ALA A 258 12.33 18.01 19.67
CA ALA A 258 13.07 19.10 19.04
C ALA A 258 12.52 19.48 17.65
N PHE A 259 11.58 18.71 17.08
CA PHE A 259 11.06 18.96 15.73
C PHE A 259 10.31 20.29 15.61
N GLU A 260 9.27 20.54 16.44
CA GLU A 260 8.57 21.83 16.41
C GLU A 260 9.49 23.05 16.68
N PRO A 261 10.39 23.03 17.68
CA PRO A 261 11.41 24.06 17.84
C PRO A 261 12.28 24.26 16.59
N ALA A 262 12.71 23.19 15.92
CA ALA A 262 13.52 23.28 14.71
C ALA A 262 12.76 23.96 13.56
N LEU A 263 11.49 23.59 13.33
CA LEU A 263 10.63 24.26 12.35
C LEU A 263 10.54 25.78 12.60
N ARG A 264 10.44 26.19 13.85
CA ARG A 264 10.36 27.61 14.24
C ARG A 264 11.65 28.38 13.93
N THR A 265 12.78 27.71 13.77
CA THR A 265 14.06 28.35 13.43
C THR A 265 14.32 28.45 11.93
N LEU A 266 13.52 27.83 11.08
CA LEU A 266 13.72 27.85 9.63
C LEU A 266 13.59 29.25 9.02
N ASN A 267 12.96 30.21 9.69
CA ASN A 267 12.89 31.60 9.29
C ASN A 267 14.08 32.47 9.78
N GLY A 268 15.00 31.93 10.60
CA GLY A 268 16.08 32.72 11.23
C GLY A 268 17.30 32.91 10.33
N PRO A 269 18.00 34.05 10.43
CA PRO A 269 19.22 34.36 9.64
C PRO A 269 20.41 33.46 9.94
N VAL A 270 20.39 32.74 11.06
CA VAL A 270 21.56 32.04 11.62
C VAL A 270 21.80 30.66 11.00
N ARG A 271 20.83 30.09 10.26
CA ARG A 271 20.91 28.71 9.73
C ARG A 271 20.67 28.58 8.21
N ARG A 272 20.57 29.68 7.49
CA ARG A 272 20.35 29.64 6.03
C ARG A 272 21.69 29.71 5.30
N THR A 273 22.03 28.63 4.63
CA THR A 273 23.05 28.63 3.56
C THR A 273 22.52 29.26 2.29
N LEU A 274 21.20 29.18 2.07
CA LEU A 274 20.46 29.86 1.01
C LEU A 274 19.23 30.57 1.58
N ASN A 275 18.99 31.80 1.11
CA ASN A 275 17.73 32.50 1.36
C ASN A 275 16.68 31.97 0.39
N GLY A 276 15.54 31.46 0.87
CA GLY A 276 14.48 30.96 0.03
C GLY A 276 13.38 30.27 0.83
N PRO A 277 12.23 29.97 0.19
CA PRO A 277 11.12 29.30 0.84
C PRO A 277 11.48 27.87 1.26
N VAL A 278 10.77 27.39 2.28
CA VAL A 278 10.80 25.99 2.69
C VAL A 278 9.84 25.19 1.81
N ARG A 279 10.34 24.13 1.17
CA ARG A 279 9.52 23.21 0.36
C ARG A 279 8.66 22.32 1.25
N LEU A 280 7.38 22.24 0.95
CA LEU A 280 6.41 21.38 1.63
C LEU A 280 5.53 20.65 0.62
N ASP A 281 5.29 19.37 0.84
CA ASP A 281 4.27 18.62 0.09
C ASP A 281 2.93 18.66 0.86
N LYS A 282 2.01 19.49 0.41
CA LYS A 282 0.71 19.71 1.07
C LYS A 282 -0.20 18.48 1.07
N THR A 283 0.15 17.42 0.32
CA THR A 283 -0.64 16.18 0.22
C THR A 283 -0.17 15.10 1.18
N SER A 284 1.00 15.26 1.81
CA SER A 284 1.59 14.25 2.69
C SER A 284 2.09 14.76 4.03
N LEU A 285 2.14 16.08 4.25
CA LEU A 285 2.55 16.61 5.56
C LEU A 285 1.34 16.93 6.45
N PRO A 286 1.48 16.84 7.79
CA PRO A 286 0.46 17.33 8.72
C PRO A 286 0.23 18.85 8.59
N LEU A 287 -1.02 19.27 8.67
CA LEU A 287 -1.38 20.70 8.68
C LEU A 287 -0.68 21.46 9.82
N ARG A 288 -0.40 20.81 10.95
CA ARG A 288 0.33 21.41 12.08
C ARG A 288 1.70 21.94 11.66
N VAL A 289 2.44 21.22 10.81
CA VAL A 289 3.75 21.65 10.29
C VAL A 289 3.62 22.97 9.53
N LEU A 290 2.67 23.06 8.61
CA LEU A 290 2.39 24.28 7.86
C LEU A 290 2.01 25.45 8.79
N ASN A 291 1.19 25.17 9.81
CA ASN A 291 0.77 26.20 10.78
C ASN A 291 1.98 26.78 11.54
N ILE A 292 2.90 25.92 12.01
CA ILE A 292 4.11 26.37 12.74
C ILE A 292 4.96 27.27 11.86
N LEU A 293 5.20 26.90 10.60
CA LEU A 293 5.98 27.72 9.67
C LEU A 293 5.29 29.07 9.38
N ARG A 294 3.98 29.09 9.19
CA ARG A 294 3.22 30.33 9.00
C ARG A 294 3.24 31.22 10.24
N GLU A 295 3.15 30.66 11.45
CA GLU A 295 3.26 31.39 12.71
C GLU A 295 4.60 32.13 12.86
N THR A 296 5.67 31.59 12.26
CA THR A 296 6.99 32.24 12.28
C THR A 296 7.25 33.19 11.11
N GLY A 297 6.30 33.30 10.16
CA GLY A 297 6.48 34.08 8.94
C GLY A 297 7.46 33.46 7.93
N ALA A 298 7.72 32.15 8.02
CA ALA A 298 8.54 31.47 7.04
C ALA A 298 7.82 31.41 5.66
N GLU A 299 8.55 31.74 4.60
CA GLU A 299 8.06 31.54 3.25
C GLU A 299 7.99 30.04 2.93
N VAL A 300 6.89 29.61 2.28
CA VAL A 300 6.63 28.21 1.95
C VAL A 300 6.41 28.07 0.45
N ALA A 301 7.05 27.05 -0.17
CA ALA A 301 6.80 26.62 -1.53
C ALA A 301 6.12 25.25 -1.53
N PHE A 302 4.89 25.19 -2.05
CA PHE A 302 4.19 23.92 -2.19
C PHE A 302 4.65 23.18 -3.43
N MET A 303 5.36 22.08 -3.21
CA MET A 303 5.82 21.14 -4.24
C MET A 303 5.84 19.74 -3.64
N GLN A 304 5.74 18.74 -4.49
CA GLN A 304 5.82 17.33 -4.09
C GLN A 304 7.13 17.02 -3.33
N ASP A 305 7.11 16.08 -2.38
CA ASP A 305 8.32 15.59 -1.70
C ASP A 305 9.40 15.26 -2.75
N PRO A 306 10.60 15.86 -2.66
CA PRO A 306 11.63 15.71 -3.68
C PRO A 306 12.22 14.29 -3.75
N CYS A 307 12.01 13.46 -2.74
CA CYS A 307 12.47 12.07 -2.70
C CYS A 307 11.57 11.11 -3.50
N LEU A 308 10.28 11.43 -3.69
CA LEU A 308 9.30 10.50 -4.24
C LEU A 308 9.68 9.97 -5.62
N LEU A 309 9.98 10.86 -6.55
CA LEU A 309 10.28 10.45 -7.93
C LEU A 309 11.65 9.73 -8.06
N PRO A 310 12.75 10.23 -7.45
CA PRO A 310 14.01 9.49 -7.42
C PRO A 310 13.89 8.10 -6.78
N LYS A 311 13.17 7.99 -5.66
CA LYS A 311 12.92 6.72 -4.97
C LYS A 311 12.10 5.74 -5.82
N ALA A 312 11.13 6.24 -6.58
CA ALA A 312 10.29 5.42 -7.46
C ALA A 312 11.07 4.82 -8.64
N ARG A 313 12.10 5.52 -9.13
CA ARG A 313 12.98 5.09 -10.23
C ARG A 313 14.14 4.29 -9.66
N LYS A 314 13.96 2.98 -9.59
CA LYS A 314 14.96 2.06 -8.98
C LYS A 314 16.29 2.12 -9.72
N THR A 315 17.37 2.09 -8.97
CA THR A 315 18.72 1.90 -9.50
C THR A 315 18.87 0.50 -10.11
N GLU A 316 19.92 0.27 -10.89
CA GLU A 316 20.21 -1.08 -11.42
C GLU A 316 20.47 -2.09 -10.29
N ALA A 317 21.06 -1.67 -9.17
CA ALA A 317 21.26 -2.52 -8.00
C ALA A 317 19.90 -2.91 -7.36
N GLU A 318 19.00 -1.95 -7.16
CA GLU A 318 17.64 -2.22 -6.64
C GLU A 318 16.83 -3.11 -7.60
N LEU A 319 16.97 -2.94 -8.92
CA LEU A 319 16.32 -3.81 -9.92
C LEU A 319 16.91 -5.22 -9.92
N ALA A 320 18.24 -5.35 -9.78
CA ALA A 320 18.89 -6.65 -9.66
C ALA A 320 18.46 -7.38 -8.38
N GLY A 321 18.39 -6.64 -7.27
CA GLY A 321 17.85 -7.15 -6.00
C GLY A 321 16.39 -7.59 -6.13
N ALA A 322 15.54 -6.77 -6.74
CA ALA A 322 14.14 -7.14 -6.98
C ALA A 322 14.01 -8.43 -7.80
N ARG A 323 14.81 -8.61 -8.87
CA ARG A 323 14.83 -9.86 -9.65
C ARG A 323 15.27 -11.06 -8.80
N ALA A 324 16.28 -10.91 -7.95
CA ALA A 324 16.75 -11.97 -7.05
C ALA A 324 15.70 -12.32 -5.99
N ALA A 325 15.05 -11.32 -5.38
CA ALA A 325 13.96 -11.52 -4.44
C ALA A 325 12.80 -12.31 -5.07
N HIS A 326 12.38 -11.94 -6.29
CA HIS A 326 11.31 -12.64 -7.01
C HIS A 326 11.68 -14.06 -7.45
N LEU A 327 12.97 -14.34 -7.66
CA LEU A 327 13.43 -15.70 -7.96
C LEU A 327 13.28 -16.60 -6.71
N ARG A 328 13.66 -16.11 -5.53
CA ARG A 328 13.51 -16.83 -4.26
C ARG A 328 12.05 -16.99 -3.86
N ASP A 329 11.29 -15.91 -3.94
CA ASP A 329 9.86 -15.92 -3.63
C ASP A 329 9.08 -16.82 -4.59
N GLY A 330 9.46 -16.82 -5.87
CA GLY A 330 8.87 -17.69 -6.89
C GLY A 330 9.10 -19.19 -6.58
N ALA A 331 10.27 -19.56 -6.08
CA ALA A 331 10.52 -20.94 -5.65
C ALA A 331 9.62 -21.33 -4.47
N ALA A 332 9.46 -20.44 -3.47
CA ALA A 332 8.55 -20.69 -2.35
C ALA A 332 7.07 -20.79 -2.82
N MET A 333 6.68 -19.96 -3.77
CA MET A 333 5.34 -20.01 -4.35
C MET A 333 5.08 -21.29 -5.12
N VAL A 334 6.05 -21.81 -5.86
CA VAL A 334 5.92 -23.11 -6.58
C VAL A 334 5.77 -24.27 -5.62
N GLU A 335 6.56 -24.32 -4.56
CA GLU A 335 6.43 -25.33 -3.50
C GLU A 335 5.03 -25.25 -2.84
N PHE A 336 4.57 -24.05 -2.55
CA PHE A 336 3.25 -23.82 -1.99
C PHE A 336 2.12 -24.24 -2.93
N LEU A 337 2.16 -23.87 -4.20
CA LEU A 337 1.14 -24.22 -5.17
C LEU A 337 1.08 -25.73 -5.43
N CYS A 338 2.24 -26.40 -5.46
CA CYS A 338 2.32 -27.88 -5.54
C CYS A 338 1.65 -28.54 -4.33
N TRP A 339 1.97 -28.07 -3.13
CA TRP A 339 1.34 -28.55 -1.90
C TRP A 339 -0.18 -28.31 -1.89
N LEU A 340 -0.61 -27.11 -2.28
CA LEU A 340 -2.05 -26.77 -2.32
C LEU A 340 -2.81 -27.62 -3.32
N ASP A 341 -2.24 -27.90 -4.49
CA ASP A 341 -2.86 -28.75 -5.51
C ASP A 341 -3.03 -30.19 -5.00
N THR A 342 -2.03 -30.71 -4.29
CA THR A 342 -2.08 -32.02 -3.61
C THR A 342 -3.20 -32.05 -2.56
N LYS A 343 -3.30 -30.98 -1.75
CA LYS A 343 -4.35 -30.86 -0.72
C LYS A 343 -5.75 -30.67 -1.32
N ALA A 344 -5.87 -29.92 -2.41
CA ALA A 344 -7.13 -29.77 -3.14
C ALA A 344 -7.62 -31.11 -3.71
N ALA A 345 -6.73 -31.93 -4.25
CA ALA A 345 -7.08 -33.28 -4.70
C ALA A 345 -7.53 -34.16 -3.53
N GLN A 346 -6.88 -34.08 -2.39
CA GLN A 346 -7.27 -34.80 -1.16
C GLN A 346 -8.65 -34.36 -0.67
N LEU A 347 -8.96 -33.07 -0.65
CA LEU A 347 -10.30 -32.55 -0.28
C LEU A 347 -11.43 -33.10 -1.18
N VAL A 348 -11.15 -33.30 -2.46
CA VAL A 348 -12.12 -33.90 -3.40
C VAL A 348 -12.32 -35.39 -3.12
N ALA A 349 -11.24 -36.11 -2.79
CA ALA A 349 -11.29 -37.56 -2.54
C ALA A 349 -11.83 -37.92 -1.15
N GLU A 350 -11.56 -37.09 -0.16
CA GLU A 350 -11.83 -37.30 1.27
C GLU A 350 -12.64 -36.10 1.83
N PRO A 351 -13.98 -36.09 1.74
CA PRO A 351 -14.82 -34.95 2.15
C PRO A 351 -14.70 -34.56 3.64
N GLU A 352 -14.26 -35.47 4.50
CA GLU A 352 -14.00 -35.22 5.94
C GLU A 352 -12.67 -34.50 6.19
N HIS A 353 -11.76 -34.48 5.23
CA HIS A 353 -10.51 -33.74 5.37
C HIS A 353 -10.79 -32.25 5.55
N VAL A 354 -10.08 -31.62 6.49
CA VAL A 354 -10.25 -30.19 6.82
C VAL A 354 -9.00 -29.43 6.45
N LEU A 355 -9.18 -28.42 5.63
CA LEU A 355 -8.17 -27.41 5.30
C LEU A 355 -8.83 -26.04 5.37
N THR A 356 -8.20 -25.09 6.07
CA THR A 356 -8.75 -23.77 6.33
C THR A 356 -7.91 -22.66 5.71
N GLU A 357 -8.46 -21.46 5.61
CA GLU A 357 -7.75 -20.27 5.10
C GLU A 357 -6.50 -19.94 5.93
N ILE A 358 -6.57 -20.12 7.27
CA ILE A 358 -5.40 -19.93 8.14
C ILE A 358 -4.30 -20.96 7.82
N ASP A 359 -4.66 -22.23 7.52
CA ASP A 359 -3.67 -23.24 7.15
C ASP A 359 -2.94 -22.87 5.85
N ILE A 360 -3.67 -22.27 4.89
CA ILE A 360 -3.11 -21.75 3.63
C ILE A 360 -2.08 -20.65 3.91
N ALA A 361 -2.47 -19.63 4.69
CA ALA A 361 -1.58 -18.51 5.02
C ALA A 361 -0.33 -18.98 5.79
N ARG A 362 -0.49 -19.87 6.78
CA ARG A 362 0.60 -20.46 7.56
C ARG A 362 1.58 -21.27 6.71
N GLN A 363 1.04 -22.06 5.79
CA GLN A 363 1.86 -22.90 4.94
C GLN A 363 2.71 -22.07 3.97
N LEU A 364 2.12 -21.02 3.39
CA LEU A 364 2.86 -20.11 2.50
C LEU A 364 3.99 -19.38 3.25
N GLU A 365 3.70 -18.83 4.43
CA GLU A 365 4.72 -18.21 5.28
C GLU A 365 5.86 -19.20 5.62
N ALA A 366 5.50 -20.43 5.98
CA ALA A 366 6.50 -21.46 6.29
C ALA A 366 7.39 -21.80 5.08
N MET A 367 6.85 -21.79 3.87
CA MET A 367 7.64 -22.04 2.66
C MET A 367 8.56 -20.87 2.31
N ARG A 368 8.10 -19.62 2.43
CA ARG A 368 8.95 -18.44 2.29
C ARG A 368 10.09 -18.42 3.30
N GLY A 369 9.82 -18.81 4.54
CA GLY A 369 10.82 -18.89 5.61
C GLY A 369 11.94 -19.91 5.39
N ARG A 370 11.78 -20.87 4.48
CA ARG A 370 12.82 -21.89 4.21
C ARG A 370 14.09 -21.32 3.59
N SER A 371 14.02 -20.19 2.91
CA SER A 371 15.18 -19.53 2.33
C SER A 371 16.11 -18.91 3.38
N ASN A 372 15.63 -18.70 4.61
CA ASN A 372 16.29 -17.90 5.66
C ASN A 372 16.62 -16.45 5.27
N GLU A 373 16.07 -15.96 4.15
CA GLU A 373 16.29 -14.59 3.66
C GLU A 373 15.05 -13.71 3.82
N LEU A 374 13.91 -14.30 4.17
CA LEU A 374 12.68 -13.56 4.49
C LEU A 374 12.89 -12.77 5.79
N VAL A 375 12.78 -11.45 5.70
CA VAL A 375 12.87 -10.55 6.87
C VAL A 375 11.51 -10.41 7.54
N ASP A 376 10.48 -10.13 6.75
CA ASP A 376 9.08 -10.04 7.17
C ASP A 376 8.17 -10.35 5.97
N LEU A 377 6.87 -10.43 6.17
CA LEU A 377 5.91 -10.33 5.08
C LEU A 377 5.86 -8.87 4.58
N SER A 378 5.46 -8.63 3.33
CA SER A 378 5.27 -7.26 2.84
C SER A 378 3.90 -6.68 3.22
N PHE A 379 2.95 -7.56 3.54
CA PHE A 379 1.63 -7.29 4.15
C PHE A 379 1.06 -8.60 4.73
N ASP A 380 0.00 -8.51 5.52
CA ASP A 380 -0.68 -9.70 6.04
C ASP A 380 -1.30 -10.47 4.87
N THR A 381 -0.96 -11.74 4.74
CA THR A 381 -1.44 -12.62 3.66
C THR A 381 -2.97 -12.63 3.60
N ILE A 382 -3.52 -12.29 2.45
CA ILE A 382 -4.92 -12.45 2.11
C ILE A 382 -5.12 -13.88 1.61
N ALA A 383 -5.89 -14.66 2.34
CA ALA A 383 -6.20 -16.04 1.99
C ALA A 383 -7.72 -16.23 2.08
N GLY A 384 -8.43 -15.99 0.99
CA GLY A 384 -9.90 -16.02 0.96
C GLY A 384 -10.43 -17.09 0.03
N SER A 385 -11.22 -18.04 0.59
CA SER A 385 -11.88 -19.10 -0.18
C SER A 385 -13.35 -18.79 -0.43
N GLY A 386 -13.85 -19.10 -1.62
CA GLY A 386 -15.24 -18.87 -1.98
C GLY A 386 -15.68 -17.42 -1.66
N PRO A 387 -16.73 -17.19 -0.86
CA PRO A 387 -17.26 -15.85 -0.58
C PRO A 387 -16.25 -14.91 0.11
N ASN A 388 -15.31 -15.42 0.91
CA ASN A 388 -14.29 -14.59 1.54
C ASN A 388 -13.31 -14.00 0.52
N GLY A 389 -13.06 -14.67 -0.60
CA GLY A 389 -12.28 -14.14 -1.72
C GLY A 389 -12.89 -12.89 -2.37
N ALA A 390 -14.20 -12.65 -2.18
CA ALA A 390 -14.86 -11.44 -2.68
C ALA A 390 -14.59 -10.19 -1.81
N ILE A 391 -13.98 -10.34 -0.65
CA ILE A 391 -13.54 -9.22 0.20
C ILE A 391 -12.12 -8.86 -0.23
N VAL A 392 -11.95 -7.75 -0.94
CA VAL A 392 -10.71 -7.40 -1.67
C VAL A 392 -9.46 -7.46 -0.79
N HIS A 393 -9.54 -6.91 0.42
CA HIS A 393 -8.47 -6.90 1.42
C HIS A 393 -8.83 -7.78 2.63
N TYR A 394 -9.28 -9.01 2.35
CA TYR A 394 -9.68 -9.95 3.39
C TYR A 394 -8.50 -10.32 4.30
N ARG A 395 -8.63 -10.02 5.58
CA ARG A 395 -7.73 -10.52 6.59
C ARG A 395 -8.40 -11.67 7.35
N VAL A 396 -7.90 -12.88 7.17
CA VAL A 396 -8.42 -14.04 7.89
C VAL A 396 -8.11 -13.92 9.39
N THR A 397 -9.13 -14.18 10.21
CA THR A 397 -9.01 -14.29 11.68
C THR A 397 -9.56 -15.62 12.15
N GLU A 398 -9.31 -15.99 13.40
CA GLU A 398 -9.88 -17.20 14.00
C GLU A 398 -11.40 -17.21 13.89
N ASP A 399 -12.06 -16.05 14.01
CA ASP A 399 -13.51 -15.90 13.92
C ASP A 399 -14.06 -16.02 12.49
N SER A 400 -13.29 -15.61 11.47
CA SER A 400 -13.70 -15.61 10.07
C SER A 400 -13.14 -16.79 9.27
N ASN A 401 -12.29 -17.63 9.88
CA ASN A 401 -11.55 -18.72 9.25
C ASN A 401 -12.49 -19.75 8.62
N ARG A 402 -12.53 -19.76 7.28
CA ARG A 402 -13.40 -20.66 6.52
C ARG A 402 -12.67 -21.95 6.13
N ARG A 403 -13.40 -23.07 6.15
CA ARG A 403 -12.97 -24.32 5.56
C ARG A 403 -13.07 -24.22 4.02
N LEU A 404 -12.05 -24.68 3.31
CA LEU A 404 -12.08 -24.83 1.85
C LEU A 404 -13.02 -25.97 1.44
N LEU A 405 -13.78 -25.76 0.37
CA LEU A 405 -14.71 -26.76 -0.18
C LEU A 405 -14.36 -27.03 -1.65
N PRO A 406 -14.56 -28.30 -2.11
CA PRO A 406 -14.50 -28.59 -3.54
C PRO A 406 -15.43 -27.69 -4.36
N GLY A 407 -14.92 -27.10 -5.42
CA GLY A 407 -15.62 -26.11 -6.24
C GLY A 407 -15.37 -24.65 -5.86
N ASP A 408 -14.75 -24.37 -4.70
CA ASP A 408 -14.32 -23.02 -4.34
C ASP A 408 -13.19 -22.52 -5.26
N LEU A 409 -13.13 -21.20 -5.42
CA LEU A 409 -11.89 -20.52 -5.78
C LEU A 409 -11.17 -20.10 -4.49
N MET A 410 -9.86 -20.35 -4.44
CA MET A 410 -8.97 -19.88 -3.40
C MET A 410 -8.15 -18.71 -3.94
N LEU A 411 -8.40 -17.51 -3.45
CA LEU A 411 -7.60 -16.32 -3.72
C LEU A 411 -6.52 -16.22 -2.64
N VAL A 412 -5.25 -16.21 -3.06
CA VAL A 412 -4.10 -16.00 -2.19
C VAL A 412 -3.32 -14.81 -2.71
N ASP A 413 -3.26 -13.76 -1.91
CA ASP A 413 -2.50 -12.55 -2.15
C ASP A 413 -1.49 -12.35 -1.02
N SER A 414 -0.21 -12.19 -1.37
CA SER A 414 0.87 -12.28 -0.38
C SER A 414 2.19 -11.77 -0.93
N GLY A 415 3.06 -11.34 -0.04
CA GLY A 415 4.39 -10.94 -0.43
C GLY A 415 5.40 -11.04 0.73
N GLY A 416 6.66 -10.85 0.41
CA GLY A 416 7.77 -10.88 1.37
C GLY A 416 8.66 -9.65 1.29
N GLN A 417 9.17 -9.24 2.45
CA GLN A 417 10.26 -8.29 2.58
C GLN A 417 11.58 -9.06 2.60
N TYR A 418 12.41 -8.81 1.61
CA TYR A 418 13.78 -9.28 1.51
C TYR A 418 14.71 -8.07 1.52
N ARG A 419 15.93 -8.20 2.03
CA ARG A 419 16.85 -7.04 2.11
C ARG A 419 17.15 -6.41 0.76
N ASP A 420 17.03 -7.17 -0.32
CA ASP A 420 17.26 -6.75 -1.70
C ASP A 420 15.97 -6.46 -2.50
N GLY A 421 14.78 -6.63 -1.90
CA GLY A 421 13.53 -6.32 -2.61
C GLY A 421 12.28 -6.62 -1.80
N THR A 422 11.17 -6.08 -2.29
CA THR A 422 9.81 -6.35 -1.78
C THR A 422 9.05 -7.11 -2.86
N THR A 423 8.37 -8.19 -2.50
CA THR A 423 7.53 -8.95 -3.43
C THR A 423 6.06 -8.78 -3.12
N ASP A 424 5.26 -8.96 -4.15
CA ASP A 424 3.79 -8.94 -4.13
C ASP A 424 3.26 -9.84 -5.24
N ILE A 425 2.31 -10.71 -4.89
CA ILE A 425 1.74 -11.67 -5.84
C ILE A 425 0.36 -12.13 -5.43
N THR A 426 -0.58 -12.10 -6.35
CA THR A 426 -1.86 -12.79 -6.21
C THR A 426 -2.00 -13.94 -7.18
N ARG A 427 -2.47 -15.08 -6.66
CA ARG A 427 -2.97 -16.20 -7.49
C ARG A 427 -4.36 -16.61 -7.03
N THR A 428 -5.21 -16.87 -8.01
CA THR A 428 -6.52 -17.52 -7.80
C THR A 428 -6.43 -18.96 -8.28
N ILE A 429 -6.76 -19.90 -7.41
CA ILE A 429 -6.56 -21.34 -7.58
C ILE A 429 -7.89 -22.07 -7.46
N ALA A 430 -8.17 -23.02 -8.36
CA ALA A 430 -9.34 -23.87 -8.27
C ALA A 430 -9.16 -24.99 -7.23
N ILE A 431 -10.08 -25.10 -6.29
CA ILE A 431 -10.16 -26.22 -5.35
C ILE A 431 -11.10 -27.30 -5.94
N GLY A 432 -10.51 -28.20 -6.72
CA GLY A 432 -11.27 -29.16 -7.52
C GLY A 432 -11.89 -28.53 -8.78
N PRO A 433 -13.01 -29.09 -9.31
CA PRO A 433 -13.66 -28.58 -10.51
C PRO A 433 -14.25 -27.20 -10.30
N ALA A 434 -13.87 -26.22 -11.12
CA ALA A 434 -14.43 -24.87 -11.10
C ALA A 434 -15.71 -24.74 -11.93
N GLY A 435 -16.57 -23.79 -11.58
CA GLY A 435 -17.78 -23.45 -12.34
C GLY A 435 -17.46 -22.69 -13.64
N ALA A 436 -18.43 -22.72 -14.57
CA ALA A 436 -18.29 -22.04 -15.87
C ALA A 436 -18.17 -20.50 -15.71
N LEU A 437 -18.88 -19.91 -14.75
CA LEU A 437 -18.82 -18.47 -14.47
C LEU A 437 -17.46 -18.08 -13.90
N GLU A 438 -16.93 -18.88 -12.99
CA GLU A 438 -15.62 -18.70 -12.38
C GLU A 438 -14.51 -18.71 -13.46
N ALA A 439 -14.54 -19.70 -14.35
CA ALA A 439 -13.59 -19.81 -15.47
C ALA A 439 -13.75 -18.64 -16.48
N GLU A 440 -14.98 -18.20 -16.75
CA GLU A 440 -15.22 -17.03 -17.60
C GLU A 440 -14.61 -15.77 -16.98
N CYS A 441 -14.93 -15.46 -15.72
CA CYS A 441 -14.41 -14.28 -15.04
C CYS A 441 -12.89 -14.32 -14.91
N PHE A 442 -12.30 -15.48 -14.57
CA PHE A 442 -10.86 -15.68 -14.50
C PHE A 442 -10.17 -15.36 -15.83
N THR A 443 -10.74 -15.84 -16.94
CA THR A 443 -10.18 -15.60 -18.28
C THR A 443 -10.22 -14.11 -18.63
N LEU A 444 -11.30 -13.38 -18.31
CA LEU A 444 -11.41 -11.95 -18.56
C LEU A 444 -10.38 -11.15 -17.72
N VAL A 445 -10.19 -11.51 -16.45
CA VAL A 445 -9.15 -10.89 -15.59
C VAL A 445 -7.76 -11.18 -16.15
N LEU A 446 -7.48 -12.43 -16.55
CA LEU A 446 -6.21 -12.81 -17.17
C LEU A 446 -5.92 -12.03 -18.46
N GLN A 447 -6.91 -11.82 -19.33
CA GLN A 447 -6.76 -11.00 -20.53
C GLN A 447 -6.35 -9.57 -20.18
N GLY A 448 -6.95 -8.97 -19.14
CA GLY A 448 -6.58 -7.64 -18.66
C GLY A 448 -5.14 -7.59 -18.13
N MET A 449 -4.72 -8.59 -17.36
CA MET A 449 -3.36 -8.68 -16.83
C MET A 449 -2.33 -8.84 -17.98
N ILE A 450 -2.62 -9.69 -18.97
CA ILE A 450 -1.77 -9.87 -20.15
C ILE A 450 -1.69 -8.58 -20.98
N ALA A 451 -2.79 -7.85 -21.13
CA ALA A 451 -2.82 -6.60 -21.89
C ALA A 451 -1.84 -5.57 -21.33
N ILE A 452 -1.81 -5.39 -20.00
CA ILE A 452 -0.81 -4.53 -19.33
C ILE A 452 0.60 -5.09 -19.51
N SER A 453 0.81 -6.38 -19.23
CA SER A 453 2.14 -7.01 -19.31
C SER A 453 2.80 -6.89 -20.69
N ARG A 454 1.99 -6.84 -21.75
CA ARG A 454 2.43 -6.68 -23.15
C ARG A 454 2.45 -5.23 -23.63
N ALA A 455 2.00 -4.29 -22.80
CA ALA A 455 1.89 -2.90 -23.22
C ALA A 455 3.26 -2.32 -23.61
N ARG A 456 3.30 -1.67 -24.76
CA ARG A 456 4.41 -0.83 -25.22
C ARG A 456 3.84 0.55 -25.47
N PHE A 457 4.48 1.57 -24.93
CA PHE A 457 3.93 2.92 -24.95
C PHE A 457 5.05 3.97 -25.04
N PRO A 458 4.78 5.14 -25.63
CA PRO A 458 5.78 6.21 -25.69
C PRO A 458 6.01 6.84 -24.32
N ARG A 459 7.20 7.36 -24.08
CA ARG A 459 7.54 8.17 -22.90
C ARG A 459 6.51 9.31 -22.73
N GLY A 460 6.13 9.58 -21.49
CA GLY A 460 5.10 10.57 -21.12
C GLY A 460 3.71 9.98 -20.88
N VAL A 461 3.49 8.70 -21.16
CA VAL A 461 2.25 8.01 -20.82
C VAL A 461 2.20 7.73 -19.31
N ALA A 462 1.09 8.10 -18.66
CA ALA A 462 0.82 7.83 -17.27
C ALA A 462 0.01 6.54 -17.10
N GLY A 463 0.05 5.97 -15.90
CA GLY A 463 -0.69 4.74 -15.60
C GLY A 463 -2.20 4.85 -15.81
N GLY A 464 -2.78 6.06 -15.69
CA GLY A 464 -4.20 6.29 -15.98
C GLY A 464 -4.61 6.00 -17.43
N HIS A 465 -3.67 6.15 -18.38
CA HIS A 465 -3.91 5.80 -19.79
C HIS A 465 -3.91 4.27 -20.00
N LEU A 466 -3.16 3.52 -19.16
CA LEU A 466 -3.00 2.07 -19.29
C LEU A 466 -4.07 1.29 -18.51
N ASP A 467 -4.59 1.83 -17.40
CA ASP A 467 -5.59 1.16 -16.55
C ASP A 467 -6.79 0.61 -17.35
N ALA A 468 -7.25 1.35 -18.36
CA ALA A 468 -8.35 0.92 -19.20
C ALA A 468 -8.07 -0.39 -19.98
N LEU A 469 -6.81 -0.68 -20.31
CA LEU A 469 -6.43 -1.92 -21.01
C LEU A 469 -6.73 -3.15 -20.15
N ALA A 470 -6.47 -3.07 -18.85
CA ALA A 470 -6.77 -4.14 -17.91
C ALA A 470 -8.28 -4.34 -17.70
N ARG A 471 -9.06 -3.24 -17.74
CA ARG A 471 -10.51 -3.29 -17.50
C ARG A 471 -11.32 -3.66 -18.75
N TYR A 472 -10.78 -3.42 -19.93
CA TYR A 472 -11.50 -3.54 -21.18
C TYR A 472 -12.19 -4.89 -21.39
N PRO A 473 -11.56 -6.06 -21.15
CA PRO A 473 -12.24 -7.36 -21.26
C PRO A 473 -13.44 -7.50 -20.31
N LEU A 474 -13.32 -6.99 -19.09
CA LEU A 474 -14.40 -6.99 -18.10
C LEU A 474 -15.55 -6.05 -18.51
N TRP A 475 -15.25 -4.85 -19.01
CA TRP A 475 -16.26 -3.89 -19.46
C TRP A 475 -17.11 -4.42 -20.62
N LEU A 476 -16.50 -5.15 -21.55
CA LEU A 476 -17.23 -5.81 -22.63
C LEU A 476 -18.24 -6.85 -22.10
N ALA A 477 -18.00 -7.40 -20.91
CA ALA A 477 -18.89 -8.33 -20.24
C ALA A 477 -19.81 -7.64 -19.19
N GLY A 478 -19.83 -6.30 -19.12
CA GLY A 478 -20.62 -5.54 -18.16
C GLY A 478 -20.12 -5.68 -16.71
N ARG A 479 -18.82 -5.92 -16.51
CA ARG A 479 -18.16 -6.14 -15.21
C ARG A 479 -17.05 -5.12 -14.98
N ASP A 480 -16.70 -4.87 -13.71
CA ASP A 480 -15.59 -4.01 -13.32
C ASP A 480 -15.11 -4.38 -11.92
N TYR A 481 -14.05 -3.71 -11.41
CA TYR A 481 -13.55 -3.80 -10.04
C TYR A 481 -13.27 -2.41 -9.46
N ASP A 482 -13.35 -2.28 -8.12
CA ASP A 482 -13.37 -1.01 -7.39
C ASP A 482 -12.01 -0.63 -6.77
N HIS A 483 -10.91 -1.19 -7.24
CA HIS A 483 -9.54 -0.80 -6.85
C HIS A 483 -8.70 -0.36 -8.05
N GLY A 484 -7.50 0.15 -7.82
CA GLY A 484 -6.53 0.41 -8.89
C GLY A 484 -6.07 -0.88 -9.57
N THR A 485 -5.69 -0.81 -10.84
CA THR A 485 -5.08 -1.95 -11.54
C THR A 485 -3.67 -2.25 -11.02
N GLY A 486 -3.06 -1.31 -10.31
CA GLY A 486 -1.75 -1.48 -9.70
C GLY A 486 -1.22 -0.22 -9.01
N HIS A 487 -0.23 -0.43 -8.19
CA HIS A 487 0.49 0.57 -7.41
C HIS A 487 2.00 0.44 -7.63
N GLY A 488 2.78 1.44 -7.24
CA GLY A 488 4.23 1.32 -7.17
C GLY A 488 4.66 0.43 -6.01
N VAL A 489 5.87 -0.13 -6.11
CA VAL A 489 6.46 -1.01 -5.09
C VAL A 489 7.86 -0.53 -4.73
N GLY A 490 8.16 -0.50 -3.44
CA GLY A 490 9.46 -0.11 -2.88
C GLY A 490 10.53 -1.20 -3.04
N ALA A 491 11.80 -0.83 -2.84
CA ALA A 491 12.92 -1.76 -2.73
C ALA A 491 13.28 -1.96 -1.26
N PHE A 492 12.80 -3.04 -0.65
CA PHE A 492 12.83 -3.26 0.79
C PHE A 492 12.28 -2.04 1.55
N LEU A 493 11.09 -1.59 1.09
CA LEU A 493 10.31 -0.49 1.64
C LEU A 493 8.81 -0.82 1.52
N SER A 494 7.93 0.20 1.38
CA SER A 494 6.50 -0.04 1.28
C SER A 494 6.14 -0.89 0.06
N VAL A 495 5.29 -1.88 0.25
CA VAL A 495 4.68 -2.62 -0.85
C VAL A 495 3.80 -1.68 -1.68
N HIS A 496 3.10 -0.75 -1.04
CA HIS A 496 2.36 0.33 -1.69
C HIS A 496 3.20 1.61 -1.73
N GLU A 497 3.90 1.85 -2.83
CA GLU A 497 4.74 3.03 -3.01
C GLU A 497 4.19 3.94 -4.11
N GLY A 498 4.24 5.25 -3.88
CA GLY A 498 3.99 6.26 -4.90
C GLY A 498 5.28 6.83 -5.52
N PRO A 499 5.16 7.75 -6.49
CA PRO A 499 3.94 8.40 -6.98
C PRO A 499 3.23 7.69 -8.15
N GLN A 500 3.86 6.68 -8.77
CA GLN A 500 3.31 5.97 -9.92
C GLN A 500 2.23 4.96 -9.50
N ARG A 501 1.21 4.82 -10.35
CA ARG A 501 0.11 3.85 -10.18
C ARG A 501 -0.46 3.47 -11.54
N LEU A 502 -1.05 2.29 -11.65
CA LEU A 502 -1.98 1.92 -12.73
C LEU A 502 -3.40 2.13 -12.19
N SER A 503 -3.97 3.30 -12.38
CA SER A 503 -5.33 3.61 -11.93
C SER A 503 -5.91 4.78 -12.73
N ARG A 504 -7.24 4.87 -12.79
CA ARG A 504 -7.99 5.91 -13.52
C ARG A 504 -7.56 7.35 -13.18
N VAL A 505 -7.07 7.56 -11.97
CA VAL A 505 -6.72 8.91 -11.46
C VAL A 505 -5.22 9.20 -11.53
N SER A 506 -4.40 8.26 -12.02
CA SER A 506 -2.95 8.44 -12.09
C SER A 506 -2.57 9.35 -13.25
N THR A 507 -1.85 10.43 -12.93
CA THR A 507 -1.36 11.42 -13.90
C THR A 507 0.17 11.44 -14.01
N VAL A 508 0.87 10.70 -13.17
CA VAL A 508 2.33 10.63 -13.15
C VAL A 508 2.82 9.80 -14.35
N PRO A 509 3.65 10.36 -15.24
CA PRO A 509 4.23 9.59 -16.33
C PRO A 509 5.10 8.46 -15.82
N LEU A 510 4.96 7.29 -16.42
CA LEU A 510 5.83 6.16 -16.12
C LEU A 510 7.25 6.40 -16.66
N ALA A 511 8.25 5.94 -15.93
CA ALA A 511 9.64 6.08 -16.25
C ALA A 511 10.40 4.77 -16.02
N GLU A 512 11.55 4.63 -16.67
CA GLU A 512 12.46 3.49 -16.50
C GLU A 512 12.83 3.31 -15.02
N GLY A 513 12.88 2.07 -14.56
CA GLY A 513 13.16 1.69 -13.17
C GLY A 513 11.96 1.70 -12.24
N MET A 514 10.79 2.17 -12.68
CA MET A 514 9.57 2.09 -11.86
C MET A 514 9.05 0.66 -11.79
N ILE A 515 8.89 0.14 -10.56
CA ILE A 515 8.24 -1.15 -10.29
C ILE A 515 6.78 -0.87 -9.96
N LEU A 516 5.87 -1.67 -10.54
CA LEU A 516 4.43 -1.59 -10.30
C LEU A 516 3.83 -2.99 -10.13
N SER A 517 2.75 -3.08 -9.37
CA SER A 517 1.84 -4.23 -9.48
C SER A 517 0.99 -4.12 -10.75
N ASN A 518 0.56 -5.27 -11.26
CA ASN A 518 -0.39 -5.42 -12.35
C ASN A 518 -1.39 -6.49 -11.89
N GLU A 519 -2.49 -6.06 -11.26
CA GLU A 519 -3.37 -6.85 -10.40
C GLU A 519 -4.87 -6.67 -10.71
N PRO A 520 -5.32 -6.75 -11.95
CA PRO A 520 -6.75 -6.69 -12.21
C PRO A 520 -7.51 -7.81 -11.47
N GLY A 521 -8.75 -7.55 -11.12
CA GLY A 521 -9.58 -8.50 -10.39
C GLY A 521 -11.06 -8.45 -10.79
N TYR A 522 -11.84 -9.38 -10.22
CA TYR A 522 -13.31 -9.37 -10.25
C TYR A 522 -13.85 -10.02 -8.99
N TYR A 523 -14.82 -9.39 -8.33
CA TYR A 523 -15.32 -9.80 -7.02
C TYR A 523 -16.85 -9.89 -7.06
N LEU A 524 -17.38 -11.09 -6.82
CA LEU A 524 -18.81 -11.34 -6.74
C LEU A 524 -19.19 -11.62 -5.28
N GLU A 525 -19.71 -10.58 -4.60
CA GLU A 525 -20.06 -10.63 -3.17
C GLU A 525 -20.88 -11.89 -2.84
N GLY A 526 -20.50 -12.59 -1.79
CA GLY A 526 -21.13 -13.82 -1.33
C GLY A 526 -20.82 -15.07 -2.17
N ARG A 527 -19.97 -14.96 -3.20
CA ARG A 527 -19.62 -16.09 -4.07
C ARG A 527 -18.13 -16.33 -4.21
N PHE A 528 -17.38 -15.45 -4.87
CA PHE A 528 -15.94 -15.62 -5.10
C PHE A 528 -15.26 -14.28 -5.42
N GLY A 529 -13.94 -14.24 -5.23
CA GLY A 529 -13.04 -13.21 -5.76
C GLY A 529 -11.98 -13.81 -6.67
N ILE A 530 -11.59 -13.04 -7.67
CA ILE A 530 -10.51 -13.36 -8.60
C ILE A 530 -9.58 -12.14 -8.65
N ARG A 531 -8.28 -12.34 -8.43
CA ARG A 531 -7.20 -11.41 -8.72
C ARG A 531 -6.05 -12.21 -9.30
N ILE A 532 -5.42 -11.69 -10.35
CA ILE A 532 -4.23 -12.29 -10.97
C ILE A 532 -3.20 -11.18 -11.04
N GLU A 533 -2.12 -11.34 -10.30
CA GLU A 533 -1.14 -10.30 -10.11
C GLU A 533 0.27 -10.76 -10.40
N ASN A 534 1.00 -9.88 -11.08
CA ASN A 534 2.44 -9.91 -11.18
C ASN A 534 3.03 -8.52 -10.91
N LEU A 535 4.19 -8.44 -10.28
CA LEU A 535 4.99 -7.21 -10.33
C LEU A 535 5.69 -7.10 -11.68
N ILE A 536 5.73 -5.86 -12.19
CA ILE A 536 6.34 -5.48 -13.45
C ILE A 536 7.27 -4.29 -13.25
N ALA A 537 8.41 -4.27 -13.95
CA ALA A 537 9.34 -3.14 -13.98
C ALA A 537 9.27 -2.44 -15.33
N THR A 538 9.15 -1.11 -15.31
CA THR A 538 9.20 -0.30 -16.52
C THR A 538 10.64 -0.22 -17.02
N ARG A 539 10.84 -0.54 -18.30
CA ARG A 539 12.15 -0.47 -18.96
C ARG A 539 12.06 0.20 -20.33
N LYS A 540 13.21 0.53 -20.90
CA LYS A 540 13.28 1.00 -22.29
C LYS A 540 12.78 -0.10 -23.23
N GLY A 541 11.84 0.25 -24.11
CA GLY A 541 11.30 -0.63 -25.14
C GLY A 541 12.07 -0.50 -26.46
N GLU A 542 12.10 -1.58 -27.23
CA GLU A 542 12.62 -1.52 -28.59
C GLU A 542 11.60 -0.89 -29.53
N VAL A 543 12.08 -0.17 -30.53
CA VAL A 543 11.22 0.34 -31.61
C VAL A 543 10.82 -0.84 -32.49
N PRO A 544 9.53 -1.15 -32.68
CA PRO A 544 9.11 -2.20 -33.59
C PRO A 544 9.57 -1.90 -35.02
N GLU A 545 9.78 -2.95 -35.82
CA GLU A 545 10.10 -2.78 -37.24
C GLU A 545 9.02 -1.94 -37.97
N GLY A 546 9.42 -0.90 -38.64
CA GLY A 546 8.53 0.09 -39.28
C GLY A 546 7.82 1.04 -38.30
N GLY A 547 8.18 1.03 -37.01
CA GLY A 547 7.62 1.92 -36.00
C GLY A 547 8.24 3.31 -36.00
N ASP A 548 7.57 4.27 -35.36
CA ASP A 548 8.05 5.63 -35.16
C ASP A 548 9.32 5.67 -34.29
N ALA A 549 10.27 6.55 -34.65
CA ALA A 549 11.47 6.83 -33.88
C ALA A 549 11.14 7.66 -32.59
N ARG A 550 10.42 7.09 -31.67
CA ARG A 550 10.07 7.66 -30.36
C ARG A 550 10.81 6.92 -29.25
N ASP A 551 10.90 7.53 -28.06
CA ASP A 551 11.29 6.84 -26.84
C ASP A 551 10.14 5.95 -26.39
N TRP A 552 10.30 4.64 -26.59
CA TRP A 552 9.35 3.64 -26.19
C TRP A 552 9.71 3.06 -24.82
N LEU A 553 8.68 2.75 -24.03
CA LEU A 553 8.75 2.03 -22.79
C LEU A 553 7.94 0.74 -22.90
N GLU A 554 8.33 -0.28 -22.14
CA GLU A 554 7.63 -1.55 -21.99
C GLU A 554 7.85 -2.10 -20.60
N PHE A 555 7.22 -3.23 -20.28
CA PHE A 555 7.32 -3.87 -18.97
C PHE A 555 8.13 -5.16 -19.01
N GLU A 556 9.01 -5.35 -18.03
CA GLU A 556 9.58 -6.63 -17.63
C GLU A 556 8.74 -7.24 -16.52
N THR A 557 8.22 -8.45 -16.67
CA THR A 557 7.56 -9.17 -15.58
C THR A 557 8.58 -9.69 -14.60
N LEU A 558 8.50 -9.29 -13.32
CA LEU A 558 9.39 -9.74 -12.25
C LEU A 558 8.90 -11.04 -11.60
N THR A 559 7.60 -11.12 -11.30
CA THR A 559 6.98 -12.25 -10.60
C THR A 559 7.10 -13.55 -11.39
N LEU A 560 7.46 -14.62 -10.70
CA LEU A 560 7.68 -15.96 -11.26
C LEU A 560 6.80 -16.97 -10.52
N ALA A 561 5.61 -17.24 -11.02
CA ALA A 561 4.72 -18.30 -10.52
C ALA A 561 3.71 -18.69 -11.62
N PRO A 562 3.33 -19.96 -11.78
CA PRO A 562 2.36 -20.35 -12.77
C PRO A 562 0.97 -19.78 -12.47
N ILE A 563 0.20 -19.58 -13.53
CA ILE A 563 -1.22 -19.19 -13.52
C ILE A 563 -2.05 -20.47 -13.69
N ASP A 564 -3.11 -20.63 -12.90
CA ASP A 564 -3.91 -21.86 -12.91
C ASP A 564 -4.63 -22.09 -14.25
N ARG A 565 -4.09 -23.00 -15.05
CA ARG A 565 -4.58 -23.33 -16.39
C ARG A 565 -5.98 -23.93 -16.40
N ARG A 566 -6.43 -24.53 -15.29
CA ARG A 566 -7.76 -25.16 -15.16
C ARG A 566 -8.89 -24.16 -15.24
N LEU A 567 -8.59 -22.89 -14.91
CA LEU A 567 -9.54 -21.76 -14.94
C LEU A 567 -9.56 -21.02 -16.28
N ILE A 568 -8.72 -21.40 -17.25
CA ILE A 568 -8.56 -20.68 -18.50
C ILE A 568 -9.46 -21.28 -19.61
N LEU A 569 -10.36 -20.47 -20.13
CA LEU A 569 -11.10 -20.77 -21.35
C LEU A 569 -10.23 -20.43 -22.56
N LYS A 570 -9.42 -21.40 -22.99
CA LYS A 570 -8.39 -21.18 -24.03
C LYS A 570 -8.94 -20.62 -25.34
N ASP A 571 -10.17 -20.96 -25.70
CA ASP A 571 -10.80 -20.49 -26.94
C ASP A 571 -11.25 -19.04 -26.88
N ARG A 572 -11.22 -18.41 -25.69
CA ARG A 572 -11.45 -16.98 -25.50
C ARG A 572 -10.16 -16.16 -25.57
N LEU A 573 -9.00 -16.78 -25.46
CA LEU A 573 -7.72 -16.09 -25.60
C LEU A 573 -7.35 -15.93 -27.09
N SER A 574 -6.89 -14.77 -27.47
CA SER A 574 -6.27 -14.54 -28.78
C SER A 574 -4.98 -15.38 -28.93
N ARG A 575 -4.48 -15.48 -30.14
CA ARG A 575 -3.21 -16.15 -30.43
C ARG A 575 -2.05 -15.49 -29.66
N GLU A 576 -2.04 -14.19 -29.61
CA GLU A 576 -1.00 -13.38 -28.97
C GLU A 576 -1.06 -13.52 -27.44
N GLU A 577 -2.25 -13.56 -26.84
CA GLU A 577 -2.42 -13.78 -25.39
C GLU A 577 -1.93 -15.17 -25.00
N ARG A 578 -2.28 -16.22 -25.79
CA ARG A 578 -1.76 -17.57 -25.57
C ARG A 578 -0.25 -17.63 -25.70
N ALA A 579 0.31 -17.03 -26.75
CA ALA A 579 1.76 -16.98 -26.95
C ALA A 579 2.50 -16.28 -25.79
N TRP A 580 1.93 -15.20 -25.25
CA TRP A 580 2.49 -14.53 -24.09
C TRP A 580 2.47 -15.45 -22.86
N LEU A 581 1.34 -16.10 -22.58
CA LEU A 581 1.19 -16.97 -21.42
C LEU A 581 2.13 -18.19 -21.49
N ASP A 582 2.20 -18.83 -22.67
CA ASP A 582 3.10 -19.98 -22.88
C ASP A 582 4.58 -19.57 -22.70
N ALA A 583 4.96 -18.40 -23.22
CA ALA A 583 6.32 -17.86 -23.03
C ALA A 583 6.61 -17.53 -21.55
N TYR A 584 5.63 -16.93 -20.85
CA TYR A 584 5.73 -16.65 -19.42
C TYR A 584 5.89 -17.95 -18.61
N HIS A 585 5.07 -18.97 -18.86
CA HIS A 585 5.15 -20.25 -18.19
C HIS A 585 6.47 -20.99 -18.50
N ALA A 586 6.95 -20.95 -19.74
CA ALA A 586 8.25 -21.52 -20.10
C ALA A 586 9.40 -20.84 -19.33
N ARG A 587 9.37 -19.50 -19.18
CA ARG A 587 10.33 -18.75 -18.38
C ARG A 587 10.26 -19.13 -16.91
N VAL A 588 9.07 -19.22 -16.32
CA VAL A 588 8.85 -19.65 -14.93
C VAL A 588 9.45 -21.04 -14.71
N GLN A 589 9.12 -22.00 -15.57
CA GLN A 589 9.65 -23.37 -15.50
C GLN A 589 11.18 -23.38 -15.59
N THR A 590 11.75 -22.70 -16.57
CA THR A 590 13.21 -22.68 -16.79
C THR A 590 13.97 -22.15 -15.58
N LEU A 591 13.47 -21.05 -14.98
CA LEU A 591 14.18 -20.38 -13.89
C LEU A 591 13.97 -21.07 -12.54
N LEU A 592 12.80 -21.66 -12.30
CA LEU A 592 12.46 -22.18 -10.96
C LEU A 592 12.70 -23.69 -10.80
N THR A 593 12.69 -24.50 -11.88
CA THR A 593 12.96 -25.94 -11.77
C THR A 593 14.25 -26.29 -11.00
N PRO A 594 15.37 -25.56 -11.18
CA PRO A 594 16.61 -25.85 -10.42
C PRO A 594 16.55 -25.48 -8.92
N LEU A 595 15.53 -24.72 -8.49
CA LEU A 595 15.45 -24.11 -7.16
C LEU A 595 14.40 -24.78 -6.26
N VAL A 596 13.60 -25.70 -6.80
CA VAL A 596 12.51 -26.37 -6.08
C VAL A 596 12.77 -27.85 -5.89
N SER A 597 11.98 -28.48 -5.02
CA SER A 597 12.05 -29.92 -4.81
C SER A 597 11.74 -30.72 -6.10
N PRO A 598 12.23 -31.96 -6.24
CA PRO A 598 11.91 -32.80 -7.41
C PRO A 598 10.41 -32.99 -7.63
N GLU A 599 9.61 -33.08 -6.56
CA GLU A 599 8.17 -33.19 -6.61
C GLU A 599 7.53 -31.92 -7.19
N ALA A 600 7.92 -30.76 -6.64
CA ALA A 600 7.45 -29.45 -7.10
C ALA A 600 7.93 -29.16 -8.54
N GLY A 601 9.11 -29.61 -8.94
CA GLY A 601 9.61 -29.53 -10.31
C GLY A 601 8.77 -30.30 -11.31
N GLN A 602 8.37 -31.53 -10.99
CA GLN A 602 7.46 -32.34 -11.82
C GLN A 602 6.06 -31.73 -11.88
N TRP A 603 5.57 -31.17 -10.78
CA TRP A 603 4.32 -30.45 -10.75
C TRP A 603 4.40 -29.18 -11.63
N LEU A 604 5.48 -28.42 -11.53
CA LEU A 604 5.71 -27.20 -12.29
C LEU A 604 5.73 -27.45 -13.80
N GLU A 605 6.33 -28.57 -14.25
CA GLU A 605 6.32 -28.98 -15.65
C GLU A 605 4.87 -29.12 -16.19
N ARG A 606 3.98 -29.75 -15.41
CA ARG A 606 2.57 -29.88 -15.77
C ARG A 606 1.81 -28.56 -15.70
N ALA A 607 2.07 -27.76 -14.66
CA ALA A 607 1.42 -26.47 -14.45
C ALA A 607 1.81 -25.44 -15.53
N CYS A 608 3.02 -25.51 -16.07
CA CYS A 608 3.56 -24.63 -17.10
C CYS A 608 3.45 -25.19 -18.54
N ALA A 609 2.86 -26.36 -18.75
CA ALA A 609 2.71 -26.91 -20.10
C ALA A 609 1.91 -25.93 -21.02
N PRO A 610 2.21 -25.81 -22.32
CA PRO A 610 1.49 -24.93 -23.25
C PRO A 610 -0.01 -25.20 -23.29
N LEU A 611 -0.82 -24.15 -23.58
CA LEU A 611 -2.30 -24.26 -23.69
C LEU A 611 -2.76 -24.91 -24.99
#